data_9023823537904caf0b4c0e21a4ff7e0a
#
_entry.id   9023823537904caf0b4c0e21a4ff7e0a
#
_cell.length_a   1.000
_cell.length_b   1.000
_cell.length_c   1.000
_cell.angle_alpha   90.00
_cell.angle_beta   90.00
_cell.angle_gamma   90.00
#
_symmetry.space_group_name_H-M   'P 1'
#
loop_
_entity.id
_entity.type
_entity.pdbx_description
1 polymer ?
#
loop_
_entity_poly.entity_id
_entity_poly.type
_entity_poly.pdbx_seq_one_letter_code
_entity_poly.pdbx_strand_id
1 'polypeptide(L)'
;MTYLLAVKHDSLPLTLHQGFARAFLIYSALMAVWGLFLYIIGRPPSGGYLGALVLDEGLALLQGVVGLVLRTQGHAPHDALHYLYGVVAVVSLPAAYYMSDEGTTRRDSLYFGLAGLFLVGVALRGIGTGSG
;
A
#
# COMPACT_ATOMS: atom_id res chain seq x y z
N MET A 1 -16.62 14.06 29.94
CA MET A 1 -17.25 13.12 29.01
C MET A 1 -17.33 13.66 27.59
N THR A 2 -17.85 14.89 27.41
CA THR A 2 -17.89 15.55 26.08
C THR A 2 -16.48 15.68 25.45
N TYR A 3 -15.50 16.04 26.28
CA TYR A 3 -14.10 16.16 25.84
C TYR A 3 -13.55 14.83 25.31
N LEU A 4 -13.81 13.72 26.01
CA LEU A 4 -13.34 12.40 25.61
C LEU A 4 -13.97 11.96 24.29
N LEU A 5 -15.25 12.26 24.06
CA LEU A 5 -15.92 11.95 22.81
C LEU A 5 -15.34 12.76 21.64
N ALA A 6 -15.04 14.06 21.86
CA ALA A 6 -14.41 14.91 20.86
C ALA A 6 -13.03 14.42 20.50
N VAL A 7 -12.19 14.06 21.49
CA VAL A 7 -10.84 13.52 21.26
C VAL A 7 -10.91 12.21 20.47
N LYS A 8 -11.84 11.32 20.83
CA LYS A 8 -12.02 10.05 20.13
C LYS A 8 -12.47 10.27 18.67
N HIS A 9 -13.35 11.23 18.45
CA HIS A 9 -13.82 11.57 17.11
C HIS A 9 -12.67 12.14 16.26
N ASP A 10 -11.88 13.06 16.81
CA ASP A 10 -10.75 13.68 16.12
C ASP A 10 -9.65 12.68 15.80
N SER A 11 -9.50 11.62 16.61
CA SER A 11 -8.49 10.59 16.40
C SER A 11 -8.90 9.50 15.41
N LEU A 12 -10.17 9.45 14.98
CA LEU A 12 -10.66 8.40 14.10
C LEU A 12 -9.92 8.34 12.75
N PRO A 13 -9.71 9.47 12.02
CA PRO A 13 -8.93 9.43 10.78
C PRO A 13 -7.50 8.94 10.99
N LEU A 14 -6.86 9.33 12.09
CA LEU A 14 -5.52 8.86 12.43
C LEU A 14 -5.50 7.36 12.70
N THR A 15 -6.46 6.85 13.46
CA THR A 15 -6.60 5.41 13.74
C THR A 15 -6.82 4.62 12.45
N LEU A 16 -7.68 5.12 11.54
CA LEU A 16 -7.92 4.49 10.25
C LEU A 16 -6.65 4.48 9.39
N HIS A 17 -5.93 5.59 9.35
CA HIS A 17 -4.70 5.70 8.56
C HIS A 17 -3.64 4.71 9.06
N GLN A 18 -3.47 4.58 10.37
CA GLN A 18 -2.53 3.62 10.97
C GLN A 18 -2.97 2.17 10.73
N GLY A 19 -4.26 1.88 10.86
CA GLY A 19 -4.80 0.54 10.61
C GLY A 19 -4.67 0.14 9.15
N PHE A 20 -4.96 1.03 8.23
CA PHE A 20 -4.78 0.78 6.80
C PHE A 20 -3.31 0.64 6.41
N ALA A 21 -2.40 1.36 7.10
CA ALA A 21 -0.97 1.22 6.87
C ALA A 21 -0.51 -0.21 7.18
N ARG A 22 -0.97 -0.77 8.29
CA ARG A 22 -0.66 -2.16 8.65
C ARG A 22 -1.30 -3.15 7.68
N ALA A 23 -2.55 -2.91 7.31
CA ALA A 23 -3.25 -3.74 6.33
C ALA A 23 -2.53 -3.74 4.99
N PHE A 24 -2.10 -2.58 4.52
CA PHE A 24 -1.35 -2.43 3.28
C PHE A 24 -0.03 -3.20 3.34
N LEU A 25 0.70 -3.09 4.46
CA LEU A 25 1.96 -3.80 4.67
C LEU A 25 1.76 -5.32 4.57
N ILE A 26 0.80 -5.86 5.31
CA ILE A 26 0.52 -7.29 5.34
C ILE A 26 0.02 -7.77 3.98
N TYR A 27 -0.89 -7.02 3.38
CA TYR A 27 -1.48 -7.36 2.09
C TYR A 27 -0.42 -7.38 0.99
N SER A 28 0.46 -6.38 0.95
CA SER A 28 1.55 -6.31 -0.02
C SER A 28 2.55 -7.46 0.17
N ALA A 29 2.82 -7.86 1.42
CA ALA A 29 3.65 -9.03 1.70
C ALA A 29 3.02 -10.31 1.15
N LEU A 30 1.71 -10.48 1.31
CA LEU A 30 1.00 -11.63 0.75
C LEU A 30 1.02 -11.61 -0.78
N MET A 31 0.89 -10.45 -1.40
CA MET A 31 0.98 -10.32 -2.86
C MET A 31 2.39 -10.64 -3.35
N ALA A 32 3.42 -10.24 -2.61
CA ALA A 32 4.80 -10.58 -2.94
C ALA A 32 5.01 -12.10 -2.93
N VAL A 33 4.59 -12.77 -1.87
CA VAL A 33 4.74 -14.23 -1.74
C VAL A 33 3.96 -14.94 -2.84
N TRP A 34 2.72 -14.54 -3.08
CA TRP A 34 1.87 -15.16 -4.09
C TRP A 34 2.46 -15.00 -5.50
N GLY A 35 2.88 -13.77 -5.85
CA GLY A 35 3.46 -13.51 -7.18
C GLY A 35 4.75 -14.30 -7.41
N LEU A 36 5.65 -14.32 -6.42
CA LEU A 36 6.89 -15.09 -6.50
C LEU A 36 6.61 -16.59 -6.58
N PHE A 37 5.60 -17.08 -5.85
CA PHE A 37 5.17 -18.46 -5.93
C PHE A 37 4.69 -18.83 -7.34
N LEU A 38 3.85 -18.00 -7.95
CA LEU A 38 3.38 -18.21 -9.32
C LEU A 38 4.56 -18.27 -10.29
N TYR A 39 5.53 -17.38 -10.11
CA TYR A 39 6.74 -17.38 -10.93
C TYR A 39 7.51 -18.69 -10.78
N ILE A 40 7.70 -19.16 -9.55
CA ILE A 40 8.46 -20.39 -9.27
C ILE A 40 7.79 -21.60 -9.91
N ILE A 41 6.45 -21.70 -9.84
CA ILE A 41 5.74 -22.83 -10.46
C ILE A 41 5.51 -22.65 -11.97
N GLY A 42 6.06 -21.59 -12.56
CA GLY A 42 6.02 -21.40 -14.00
C GLY A 42 4.71 -20.86 -14.54
N ARG A 43 3.93 -20.15 -13.74
CA ARG A 43 2.59 -19.66 -14.12
C ARG A 43 2.54 -18.14 -14.25
N PRO A 44 1.73 -17.64 -15.20
CA PRO A 44 1.41 -16.22 -15.25
C PRO A 44 0.48 -15.84 -14.10
N PRO A 45 0.29 -14.53 -13.84
CA PRO A 45 -0.71 -14.08 -12.88
C PRO A 45 -2.10 -14.60 -13.22
N SER A 46 -2.79 -15.14 -12.23
CA SER A 46 -4.18 -15.53 -12.39
C SER A 46 -5.10 -14.31 -12.32
N GLY A 47 -6.34 -14.46 -12.79
CA GLY A 47 -7.35 -13.40 -12.64
C GLY A 47 -7.59 -13.03 -11.18
N GLY A 48 -7.59 -14.03 -10.28
CA GLY A 48 -7.70 -13.80 -8.85
C GLY A 48 -6.54 -13.00 -8.28
N TYR A 49 -5.32 -13.30 -8.72
CA TYR A 49 -4.13 -12.55 -8.31
C TYR A 49 -4.20 -11.09 -8.80
N LEU A 50 -4.53 -10.88 -10.07
CA LEU A 50 -4.64 -9.53 -10.63
C LEU A 50 -5.73 -8.72 -9.92
N GLY A 51 -6.88 -9.35 -9.62
CA GLY A 51 -7.92 -8.70 -8.83
C GLY A 51 -7.47 -8.32 -7.43
N ALA A 52 -6.69 -9.20 -6.79
CA ALA A 52 -6.10 -8.93 -5.49
C ALA A 52 -5.09 -7.76 -5.54
N LEU A 53 -4.32 -7.62 -6.63
CA LEU A 53 -3.43 -6.48 -6.83
C LEU A 53 -4.21 -5.18 -6.97
N VAL A 54 -5.36 -5.20 -7.65
CA VAL A 54 -6.24 -4.01 -7.75
C VAL A 54 -6.71 -3.59 -6.36
N LEU A 55 -7.05 -4.53 -5.49
CA LEU A 55 -7.42 -4.22 -4.11
C LEU A 55 -6.25 -3.63 -3.32
N ASP A 56 -5.04 -4.12 -3.54
CA ASP A 56 -3.83 -3.57 -2.92
C ASP A 56 -3.60 -2.12 -3.35
N GLU A 57 -3.77 -1.83 -4.64
CA GLU A 57 -3.72 -0.46 -5.15
C GLU A 57 -4.82 0.40 -4.52
N GLY A 58 -6.01 -0.16 -4.36
CA GLY A 58 -7.12 0.51 -3.67
C GLY A 58 -6.76 0.91 -2.24
N LEU A 59 -6.04 0.04 -1.51
CA LEU A 59 -5.56 0.36 -0.17
C LEU A 59 -4.55 1.51 -0.20
N ALA A 60 -3.64 1.54 -1.17
CA ALA A 60 -2.68 2.63 -1.31
C ALA A 60 -3.39 3.96 -1.58
N LEU A 61 -4.37 3.95 -2.48
CA LEU A 61 -5.17 5.15 -2.79
C LEU A 61 -5.97 5.62 -1.58
N LEU A 62 -6.59 4.70 -0.85
CA LEU A 62 -7.35 5.01 0.36
C LEU A 62 -6.45 5.63 1.42
N GLN A 63 -5.24 5.09 1.62
CA GLN A 63 -4.23 5.66 2.50
C GLN A 63 -3.90 7.10 2.11
N GLY A 64 -3.73 7.35 0.82
CA GLY A 64 -3.46 8.69 0.31
C GLY A 64 -4.58 9.66 0.63
N VAL A 65 -5.83 9.26 0.41
CA VAL A 65 -7.01 10.10 0.69
C VAL A 65 -7.11 10.40 2.18
N VAL A 66 -7.00 9.38 3.05
CA VAL A 66 -7.06 9.57 4.49
C VAL A 66 -5.90 10.44 4.97
N GLY A 67 -4.71 10.26 4.39
CA GLY A 67 -3.55 11.09 4.70
C GLY A 67 -3.76 12.57 4.35
N LEU A 68 -4.41 12.85 3.21
CA LEU A 68 -4.76 14.23 2.84
C LEU A 68 -5.79 14.83 3.80
N VAL A 69 -6.78 14.05 4.22
CA VAL A 69 -7.75 14.49 5.23
C VAL A 69 -7.03 14.86 6.53
N LEU A 70 -6.09 14.02 6.98
CA LEU A 70 -5.29 14.30 8.18
C LEU A 70 -4.51 15.60 8.05
N ARG A 71 -3.93 15.85 6.88
CA ARG A 71 -3.21 17.11 6.63
C ARG A 71 -4.12 18.31 6.76
N THR A 72 -5.34 18.25 6.24
CA THR A 72 -6.31 19.35 6.37
C THR A 72 -6.73 19.58 7.82
N GLN A 73 -6.59 18.58 8.68
CA GLN A 73 -6.89 18.65 10.11
C GLN A 73 -5.66 19.05 10.95
N GLY A 74 -4.55 19.41 10.32
CA GLY A 74 -3.34 19.83 11.01
C GLY A 74 -2.42 18.69 11.46
N HIS A 75 -2.71 17.45 11.09
CA HIS A 75 -1.85 16.31 11.39
C HIS A 75 -0.79 16.16 10.31
N ALA A 76 0.43 16.58 10.60
CA ALA A 76 1.57 16.42 9.71
C ALA A 76 2.32 15.13 10.04
N PRO A 77 2.95 14.45 9.03
CA PRO A 77 3.82 13.32 9.32
C PRO A 77 5.07 13.77 10.06
N HIS A 78 5.71 12.84 10.77
CA HIS A 78 6.97 13.08 11.47
C HIS A 78 8.06 13.57 10.52
N ASP A 79 8.13 13.00 9.32
CA ASP A 79 9.12 13.33 8.29
C ASP A 79 8.39 13.63 6.96
N ALA A 80 8.79 14.71 6.29
CA ALA A 80 8.23 15.09 5.00
C ALA A 80 8.42 14.02 3.92
N LEU A 81 9.41 13.15 4.05
CA LEU A 81 9.60 12.00 3.16
C LEU A 81 8.41 11.05 3.14
N HIS A 82 7.55 11.11 4.15
CA HIS A 82 6.32 10.33 4.18
C HIS A 82 5.45 10.55 2.93
N TYR A 83 5.38 11.79 2.45
CA TYR A 83 4.63 12.10 1.22
C TYR A 83 5.24 11.44 -0.01
N LEU A 84 6.58 11.41 -0.08
CA LEU A 84 7.29 10.72 -1.16
C LEU A 84 6.97 9.23 -1.16
N TYR A 85 7.02 8.58 -0.01
CA TYR A 85 6.70 7.15 0.10
C TYR A 85 5.24 6.87 -0.23
N GLY A 86 4.33 7.79 0.09
CA GLY A 86 2.92 7.69 -0.29
C GLY A 86 2.72 7.71 -1.81
N VAL A 87 3.39 8.63 -2.50
CA VAL A 87 3.35 8.71 -3.97
C VAL A 87 3.94 7.45 -4.59
N VAL A 88 5.09 7.00 -4.10
CA VAL A 88 5.75 5.79 -4.59
C VAL A 88 4.85 4.57 -4.39
N ALA A 89 4.16 4.48 -3.25
CA ALA A 89 3.23 3.38 -2.99
C ALA A 89 2.10 3.33 -4.03
N VAL A 90 1.54 4.47 -4.38
CA VAL A 90 0.44 4.56 -5.36
C VAL A 90 0.93 4.23 -6.77
N VAL A 91 2.13 4.63 -7.14
CA VAL A 91 2.66 4.50 -8.50
C VAL A 91 3.23 3.11 -8.78
N SER A 92 3.65 2.36 -7.76
CA SER A 92 4.42 1.12 -7.93
C SER A 92 3.70 0.02 -8.71
N LEU A 93 2.44 -0.30 -8.37
CA LEU A 93 1.71 -1.35 -9.08
C LEU A 93 1.31 -0.93 -10.50
N PRO A 94 0.81 0.29 -10.75
CA PRO A 94 0.61 0.76 -12.11
C PRO A 94 1.88 0.72 -12.96
N ALA A 95 3.04 1.10 -12.38
CA ALA A 95 4.30 1.03 -13.10
C ALA A 95 4.68 -0.41 -13.43
N ALA A 96 4.53 -1.34 -12.49
CA ALA A 96 4.79 -2.75 -12.72
C ALA A 96 3.89 -3.31 -13.83
N TYR A 97 2.61 -2.95 -13.82
CA TYR A 97 1.67 -3.37 -14.86
C TYR A 97 2.07 -2.81 -16.23
N TYR A 98 2.45 -1.54 -16.28
CA TYR A 98 2.91 -0.91 -17.54
C TYR A 98 4.14 -1.60 -18.10
N MET A 99 5.07 -2.08 -17.24
CA MET A 99 6.28 -2.79 -17.65
C MET A 99 6.03 -4.24 -18.00
N SER A 100 4.87 -4.78 -17.65
CA SER A 100 4.50 -6.17 -17.90
C SER A 100 3.85 -6.34 -19.29
N ASP A 101 3.58 -7.59 -19.66
CA ASP A 101 2.78 -7.94 -20.84
C ASP A 101 1.31 -8.11 -20.45
N GLU A 102 0.73 -7.09 -19.81
CA GLU A 102 -0.67 -7.05 -19.36
C GLU A 102 -1.01 -8.16 -18.34
N GLY A 103 -0.02 -8.67 -17.64
CA GLY A 103 -0.21 -9.74 -16.68
C GLY A 103 -0.42 -11.12 -17.30
N THR A 104 0.06 -11.34 -18.53
CA THR A 104 -0.21 -12.57 -19.28
C THR A 104 0.94 -13.58 -19.29
N THR A 105 2.12 -13.19 -18.81
CA THR A 105 3.32 -14.04 -18.88
C THR A 105 3.81 -14.46 -17.51
N ARG A 106 4.58 -15.55 -17.44
CA ARG A 106 5.26 -15.98 -16.23
C ARG A 106 6.15 -14.88 -15.65
N ARG A 107 6.84 -14.16 -16.51
CA ARG A 107 7.71 -13.05 -16.11
C ARG A 107 6.93 -11.96 -15.39
N ASP A 108 5.68 -11.74 -15.77
CA ASP A 108 4.82 -10.76 -15.11
C ASP A 108 4.57 -11.12 -13.64
N SER A 109 4.44 -12.43 -13.35
CA SER A 109 4.34 -12.88 -11.94
C SER A 109 5.55 -12.47 -11.12
N LEU A 110 6.76 -12.55 -11.71
CA LEU A 110 7.98 -12.06 -11.07
C LEU A 110 7.92 -10.54 -10.86
N TYR A 111 7.51 -9.78 -11.87
CA TYR A 111 7.41 -8.33 -11.76
C TYR A 111 6.47 -7.91 -10.66
N PHE A 112 5.29 -8.50 -10.59
CA PHE A 112 4.31 -8.18 -9.54
C PHE A 112 4.76 -8.67 -8.17
N GLY A 113 5.39 -9.83 -8.09
CA GLY A 113 5.95 -10.33 -6.84
C GLY A 113 7.04 -9.40 -6.30
N LEU A 114 7.94 -8.94 -7.17
CA LEU A 114 8.99 -7.98 -6.80
C LEU A 114 8.39 -6.61 -6.44
N ALA A 115 7.36 -6.17 -7.16
CA ALA A 115 6.66 -4.93 -6.83
C ALA A 115 6.02 -5.02 -5.44
N GLY A 116 5.40 -6.16 -5.12
CA GLY A 116 4.86 -6.40 -3.77
C GLY A 116 5.94 -6.35 -2.69
N LEU A 117 7.07 -6.96 -2.94
CA LEU A 117 8.22 -6.91 -2.02
C LEU A 117 8.73 -5.47 -1.84
N PHE A 118 8.83 -4.72 -2.93
CA PHE A 118 9.18 -3.30 -2.90
C PHE A 118 8.17 -2.50 -2.08
N LEU A 119 6.87 -2.77 -2.24
CA LEU A 119 5.82 -2.11 -1.48
C LEU A 119 5.91 -2.41 0.02
N VAL A 120 6.35 -3.60 0.41
CA VAL A 120 6.61 -3.91 1.82
C VAL A 120 7.66 -2.94 2.38
N GLY A 121 8.76 -2.74 1.65
CA GLY A 121 9.79 -1.78 2.04
C GLY A 121 9.25 -0.35 2.12
N VAL A 122 8.48 0.07 1.12
CA VAL A 122 7.85 1.40 1.08
C VAL A 122 6.89 1.57 2.25
N ALA A 123 6.08 0.55 2.55
CA ALA A 123 5.13 0.60 3.67
C ALA A 123 5.83 0.74 5.01
N LEU A 124 6.92 -0.01 5.23
CA LEU A 124 7.72 0.11 6.45
C LEU A 124 8.31 1.51 6.61
N ARG A 125 8.85 2.07 5.54
CA ARG A 125 9.40 3.44 5.56
C ARG A 125 8.27 4.46 5.74
N GLY A 126 7.12 4.25 5.11
CA GLY A 126 5.96 5.11 5.28
C GLY A 126 5.48 5.16 6.73
N ILE A 127 5.40 4.01 7.39
CA ILE A 127 5.04 3.92 8.81
C ILE A 127 6.07 4.66 9.66
N GLY A 128 7.36 4.42 9.42
CA GLY A 128 8.43 5.06 10.18
C GLY A 128 8.48 6.58 10.02
N THR A 129 8.26 7.08 8.80
CA THR A 129 8.29 8.54 8.53
C THR A 129 7.01 9.24 8.94
N GLY A 130 5.89 8.50 9.04
CA GLY A 130 4.60 9.07 9.43
C GLY A 130 4.43 9.23 10.94
N SER A 131 4.85 8.23 11.70
CA SER A 131 4.59 8.16 13.14
C SER A 131 5.85 8.33 14.00
N GLY A 132 7.02 8.39 13.35
CA GLY A 132 8.27 8.55 14.08
C GLY A 132 8.64 7.33 14.85
#